data_bdae8e9232f649d71981306520e35b2a
#
_entry.id   bdae8e9232f649d71981306520e35b2a
#
_cell.length_a   1.000
_cell.length_b   1.000
_cell.length_c   1.000
_cell.angle_alpha   90.00
_cell.angle_beta   90.00
_cell.angle_gamma   90.00
#
_symmetry.space_group_name_H-M   'P 1'
#
loop_
_entity.id
_entity.type
_entity.pdbx_description
1 polymer ?
#
loop_
_entity_poly.entity_id
_entity_poly.type
_entity_poly.pdbx_seq_one_letter_code
_entity_poly.pdbx_strand_id
1 'polypeptide(L)'
;MDISKNIAELRKAKGMTQEQLAQAVNVSSQAVSKWETGASLPDVQTLPLIADVFGVSVDYLYKGKELVYDDIHEKIFQKLCEHPQMSEQSYKDALKVFGAAHHGIFRGRWAKDSFESPCPNHISNQEGLSLLWSKGVGALVTKDFFREIDESTVKFTVPLLEALADKDRLKILLAIISMSEISIYELAERLELEEQALEEKLEVLIHRKIVFEEISKHKALGKTYKINDMYHTGLCLIMAILETTREGEVHGISCCMGYGDYPVNI
;
A
#
# COMPACT_ATOMS: atom_id res chain seq x y z
N MET A 1 -10.52 16.08 31.44
CA MET A 1 -9.89 14.77 31.29
C MET A 1 -9.54 14.31 32.68
N ASP A 2 -10.02 13.15 33.08
CA ASP A 2 -9.93 12.74 34.50
C ASP A 2 -9.39 11.30 34.56
N ILE A 3 -8.06 11.20 34.68
CA ILE A 3 -7.37 9.93 34.83
C ILE A 3 -7.95 9.11 36.02
N SER A 4 -8.41 9.80 37.08
CA SER A 4 -8.99 9.20 38.25
C SER A 4 -10.27 8.42 37.93
N LYS A 5 -11.12 9.03 37.11
CA LYS A 5 -12.36 8.42 36.63
C LYS A 5 -12.06 7.23 35.72
N ASN A 6 -11.10 7.37 34.82
CA ASN A 6 -10.73 6.31 33.87
C ASN A 6 -10.17 5.07 34.61
N ILE A 7 -9.32 5.26 35.59
CA ILE A 7 -8.80 4.16 36.42
C ILE A 7 -9.94 3.44 37.15
N ALA A 8 -10.86 4.18 37.76
CA ALA A 8 -12.01 3.60 38.44
C ALA A 8 -12.95 2.81 37.52
N GLU A 9 -13.21 3.33 36.34
CA GLU A 9 -14.04 2.68 35.33
C GLU A 9 -13.39 1.40 34.79
N LEU A 10 -12.08 1.44 34.44
CA LEU A 10 -11.34 0.28 33.96
C LEU A 10 -11.27 -0.83 35.00
N ARG A 11 -11.00 -0.48 36.27
CA ARG A 11 -10.99 -1.44 37.35
C ARG A 11 -12.35 -2.13 37.52
N LYS A 12 -13.43 -1.34 37.53
CA LYS A 12 -14.81 -1.86 37.61
C LYS A 12 -15.15 -2.76 36.46
N ALA A 13 -14.77 -2.37 35.24
CA ALA A 13 -15.00 -3.15 34.02
C ALA A 13 -14.29 -4.51 34.07
N LYS A 14 -13.11 -4.58 34.72
CA LYS A 14 -12.42 -5.85 34.97
C LYS A 14 -12.92 -6.60 36.22
N GLY A 15 -13.93 -6.11 36.93
CA GLY A 15 -14.46 -6.74 38.12
C GLY A 15 -13.49 -6.78 39.32
N MET A 16 -12.47 -5.91 39.30
CA MET A 16 -11.43 -5.89 40.36
C MET A 16 -11.84 -5.02 41.55
N THR A 17 -11.43 -5.41 42.79
CA THR A 17 -11.48 -4.53 43.96
C THR A 17 -10.29 -3.54 43.94
N GLN A 18 -10.35 -2.47 44.74
CA GLN A 18 -9.22 -1.55 44.93
C GLN A 18 -7.99 -2.26 45.51
N GLU A 19 -8.19 -3.25 46.38
CA GLU A 19 -7.11 -4.08 46.91
C GLU A 19 -6.45 -4.95 45.84
N GLN A 20 -7.23 -5.55 44.97
CA GLN A 20 -6.71 -6.37 43.88
C GLN A 20 -5.88 -5.53 42.89
N LEU A 21 -6.35 -4.32 42.53
CA LEU A 21 -5.55 -3.40 41.69
C LEU A 21 -4.28 -2.97 42.41
N ALA A 22 -4.37 -2.61 43.70
CA ALA A 22 -3.24 -2.22 44.52
C ALA A 22 -2.16 -3.31 44.60
N GLN A 23 -2.58 -4.55 44.81
CA GLN A 23 -1.69 -5.70 44.77
C GLN A 23 -1.03 -5.91 43.41
N ALA A 24 -1.78 -5.78 42.33
CA ALA A 24 -1.27 -5.97 41.00
C ALA A 24 -0.21 -4.94 40.59
N VAL A 25 -0.30 -3.69 41.08
CA VAL A 25 0.67 -2.61 40.79
C VAL A 25 1.59 -2.30 41.99
N ASN A 26 1.62 -3.17 42.99
CA ASN A 26 2.49 -3.12 44.17
C ASN A 26 2.42 -1.80 44.96
N VAL A 27 1.19 -1.37 45.28
CA VAL A 27 0.92 -0.17 46.10
C VAL A 27 -0.10 -0.50 47.22
N SER A 28 -0.40 0.46 48.08
CA SER A 28 -1.49 0.29 49.07
C SER A 28 -2.87 0.52 48.45
N SER A 29 -3.91 -0.14 48.99
CA SER A 29 -5.31 0.11 48.59
C SER A 29 -5.73 1.55 48.83
N GLN A 30 -5.16 2.21 49.84
CA GLN A 30 -5.36 3.63 50.10
C GLN A 30 -4.83 4.53 48.99
N ALA A 31 -3.72 4.15 48.32
CA ALA A 31 -3.19 4.88 47.15
C ALA A 31 -4.18 4.79 46.00
N VAL A 32 -4.67 3.59 45.70
CA VAL A 32 -5.69 3.39 44.65
C VAL A 32 -6.95 4.19 44.95
N SER A 33 -7.43 4.18 46.17
CA SER A 33 -8.60 4.98 46.61
C SER A 33 -8.37 6.48 46.38
N LYS A 34 -7.19 7.00 46.71
CA LYS A 34 -6.83 8.40 46.47
C LYS A 34 -6.77 8.74 44.98
N TRP A 35 -6.27 7.83 44.15
CA TRP A 35 -6.26 8.02 42.70
C TRP A 35 -7.67 8.10 42.13
N GLU A 36 -8.55 7.17 42.50
CA GLU A 36 -9.93 7.11 42.01
C GLU A 36 -10.78 8.28 42.46
N THR A 37 -10.47 8.86 43.64
CA THR A 37 -11.16 10.05 44.16
C THR A 37 -10.53 11.38 43.65
N GLY A 38 -9.42 11.33 42.93
CA GLY A 38 -8.69 12.51 42.49
C GLY A 38 -7.89 13.22 43.59
N ALA A 39 -7.80 12.63 44.78
CA ALA A 39 -7.02 13.19 45.90
C ALA A 39 -5.51 13.15 45.65
N SER A 40 -5.03 12.22 44.82
CA SER A 40 -3.66 12.19 44.30
C SER A 40 -3.65 11.50 42.91
N LEU A 41 -2.57 11.69 42.15
CA LEU A 41 -2.33 10.97 40.92
C LEU A 41 -1.33 9.82 41.15
N PRO A 42 -1.39 8.74 40.34
CA PRO A 42 -0.31 7.77 40.26
C PRO A 42 1.00 8.45 39.85
N ASP A 43 2.11 7.96 40.39
CA ASP A 43 3.42 8.41 39.90
C ASP A 43 3.71 7.88 38.49
N VAL A 44 4.68 8.51 37.82
CA VAL A 44 5.02 8.19 36.42
C VAL A 44 5.48 6.74 36.25
N GLN A 45 6.09 6.13 37.26
CA GLN A 45 6.56 4.75 37.16
C GLN A 45 5.41 3.74 37.37
N THR A 46 4.36 4.13 38.07
CA THR A 46 3.19 3.28 38.31
C THR A 46 2.22 3.30 37.11
N LEU A 47 2.19 4.35 36.31
CA LEU A 47 1.28 4.46 35.16
C LEU A 47 1.41 3.31 34.15
N PRO A 48 2.62 2.88 33.72
CA PRO A 48 2.75 1.74 32.83
C PRO A 48 2.19 0.44 33.45
N LEU A 49 2.41 0.22 34.75
CA LEU A 49 1.92 -0.97 35.44
C LEU A 49 0.37 -1.00 35.46
N ILE A 50 -0.26 0.15 35.69
CA ILE A 50 -1.72 0.27 35.65
C ILE A 50 -2.23 -0.01 34.24
N ALA A 51 -1.57 0.55 33.22
CA ALA A 51 -1.89 0.35 31.81
C ALA A 51 -1.80 -1.14 31.41
N ASP A 52 -0.73 -1.82 31.81
CA ASP A 52 -0.52 -3.25 31.59
C ASP A 52 -1.60 -4.11 32.27
N VAL A 53 -1.93 -3.82 33.54
CA VAL A 53 -3.00 -4.51 34.26
C VAL A 53 -4.32 -4.41 33.53
N PHE A 54 -4.62 -3.26 32.92
CA PHE A 54 -5.86 -3.06 32.21
C PHE A 54 -5.79 -3.49 30.74
N GLY A 55 -4.60 -3.66 30.17
CA GLY A 55 -4.39 -3.98 28.76
C GLY A 55 -4.67 -2.79 27.85
N VAL A 56 -4.37 -1.58 28.30
CA VAL A 56 -4.57 -0.32 27.59
C VAL A 56 -3.25 0.47 27.48
N SER A 57 -3.20 1.51 26.68
CA SER A 57 -2.05 2.42 26.65
C SER A 57 -2.09 3.39 27.84
N VAL A 58 -0.91 3.93 28.23
CA VAL A 58 -0.85 5.01 29.24
C VAL A 58 -1.67 6.23 28.78
N ASP A 59 -1.68 6.53 27.46
CA ASP A 59 -2.51 7.59 26.89
C ASP A 59 -4.01 7.37 27.12
N TYR A 60 -4.46 6.11 27.11
CA TYR A 60 -5.83 5.77 27.43
C TYR A 60 -6.21 6.16 28.84
N LEU A 61 -5.30 5.94 29.81
CA LEU A 61 -5.55 6.34 31.21
C LEU A 61 -5.85 7.83 31.33
N TYR A 62 -5.24 8.66 30.49
CA TYR A 62 -5.48 10.12 30.49
C TYR A 62 -6.70 10.53 29.66
N LYS A 63 -6.90 9.91 28.50
CA LYS A 63 -7.89 10.37 27.50
C LYS A 63 -9.23 9.66 27.59
N GLY A 64 -9.29 8.48 28.22
CA GLY A 64 -10.50 7.64 28.28
C GLY A 64 -10.98 7.12 26.94
N LYS A 65 -10.12 7.19 25.92
CA LYS A 65 -10.40 6.69 24.56
C LYS A 65 -9.22 5.87 24.10
N GLU A 66 -9.49 4.69 23.57
CA GLU A 66 -8.51 4.05 22.71
C GLU A 66 -8.24 4.97 21.50
N LEU A 67 -7.06 4.87 20.92
CA LEU A 67 -6.84 5.40 19.60
C LEU A 67 -7.84 4.71 18.68
N VAL A 68 -8.97 5.36 18.42
CA VAL A 68 -9.93 4.88 17.46
C VAL A 68 -9.20 4.85 16.12
N TYR A 69 -9.41 3.81 15.33
CA TYR A 69 -8.82 3.66 14.00
C TYR A 69 -9.02 4.87 13.09
N ASP A 70 -10.04 5.70 13.36
CA ASP A 70 -10.28 6.97 12.67
C ASP A 70 -9.13 7.98 12.82
N ASP A 71 -8.41 8.00 13.97
CA ASP A 71 -7.25 8.88 14.17
C ASP A 71 -5.98 8.38 13.46
N ILE A 72 -5.92 7.10 13.09
CA ILE A 72 -4.71 6.53 12.49
C ILE A 72 -4.51 7.00 11.06
N HIS A 73 -5.60 7.11 10.29
CA HIS A 73 -5.56 7.61 8.91
C HIS A 73 -5.07 9.04 8.87
N GLU A 74 -5.61 9.89 9.76
CA GLU A 74 -5.20 11.30 9.85
C GLU A 74 -3.72 11.44 10.23
N LYS A 75 -3.23 10.65 11.20
CA LYS A 75 -1.81 10.66 11.59
C LYS A 75 -0.90 10.18 10.49
N ILE A 76 -1.30 9.13 9.76
CA ILE A 76 -0.55 8.65 8.59
C ILE A 76 -0.50 9.73 7.54
N PHE A 77 -1.64 10.34 7.22
CA PHE A 77 -1.72 11.43 6.25
C PHE A 77 -0.82 12.59 6.64
N GLN A 78 -0.91 13.10 7.87
CA GLN A 78 -0.07 14.17 8.38
C GLN A 78 1.41 13.83 8.29
N LYS A 79 1.78 12.59 8.66
CA LYS A 79 3.16 12.12 8.59
C LYS A 79 3.71 12.09 7.16
N LEU A 80 2.91 11.65 6.19
CA LEU A 80 3.30 11.67 4.78
C LEU A 80 3.41 13.10 4.22
N CYS A 81 2.60 14.03 4.73
CA CYS A 81 2.64 15.45 4.35
C CYS A 81 3.84 16.21 4.92
N GLU A 82 4.62 15.65 5.86
CA GLU A 82 5.88 16.26 6.34
C GLU A 82 6.96 16.32 5.24
N HIS A 83 6.83 15.50 4.19
CA HIS A 83 7.76 15.48 3.07
C HIS A 83 7.27 16.37 1.91
N PRO A 84 8.17 16.85 1.06
CA PRO A 84 7.78 17.52 -0.16
C PRO A 84 6.84 16.67 -1.00
N GLN A 85 5.84 17.31 -1.61
CA GLN A 85 4.85 16.62 -2.43
C GLN A 85 5.53 15.80 -3.54
N MET A 86 5.07 14.55 -3.72
CA MET A 86 5.61 13.60 -4.71
C MET A 86 7.12 13.33 -4.61
N SER A 87 7.72 13.51 -3.44
CA SER A 87 9.13 13.21 -3.23
C SER A 87 9.38 11.70 -3.15
N GLU A 88 10.60 11.25 -3.48
CA GLU A 88 11.00 9.85 -3.32
C GLU A 88 10.78 9.34 -1.89
N GLN A 89 11.02 10.20 -0.89
CA GLN A 89 10.83 9.84 0.52
C GLN A 89 9.35 9.64 0.86
N SER A 90 8.43 10.45 0.31
CA SER A 90 6.99 10.25 0.53
C SER A 90 6.49 8.92 -0.05
N TYR A 91 6.98 8.51 -1.21
CA TYR A 91 6.67 7.19 -1.77
C TYR A 91 7.25 6.04 -0.94
N LYS A 92 8.50 6.17 -0.47
CA LYS A 92 9.12 5.15 0.41
C LYS A 92 8.34 4.98 1.72
N ASP A 93 7.90 6.08 2.33
CA ASP A 93 7.15 6.02 3.57
C ASP A 93 5.71 5.52 3.35
N ALA A 94 5.07 5.88 2.24
CA ALA A 94 3.78 5.30 1.85
C ALA A 94 3.88 3.77 1.66
N LEU A 95 4.94 3.28 1.04
CA LEU A 95 5.17 1.83 0.88
C LEU A 95 5.38 1.12 2.23
N LYS A 96 6.06 1.76 3.20
CA LYS A 96 6.19 1.22 4.57
C LYS A 96 4.84 1.12 5.28
N VAL A 97 3.98 2.13 5.12
CA VAL A 97 2.61 2.11 5.67
C VAL A 97 1.81 0.98 5.04
N PHE A 98 1.88 0.84 3.71
CA PHE A 98 1.26 -0.29 3.02
C PHE A 98 1.82 -1.63 3.51
N GLY A 99 3.13 -1.72 3.73
CA GLY A 99 3.79 -2.90 4.30
C GLY A 99 3.21 -3.28 5.66
N ALA A 100 3.00 -2.30 6.54
CA ALA A 100 2.37 -2.55 7.83
C ALA A 100 0.93 -3.09 7.69
N ALA A 101 0.14 -2.55 6.76
CA ALA A 101 -1.20 -3.03 6.45
C ALA A 101 -1.17 -4.47 5.88
N HIS A 102 -0.28 -4.74 4.92
CA HIS A 102 -0.08 -6.06 4.34
C HIS A 102 0.25 -7.11 5.42
N HIS A 103 1.19 -6.80 6.32
CA HIS A 103 1.54 -7.69 7.42
C HIS A 103 0.42 -7.84 8.46
N GLY A 104 -0.40 -6.81 8.65
CA GLY A 104 -1.57 -6.84 9.51
C GLY A 104 -2.61 -7.88 9.07
N ILE A 105 -2.79 -8.11 7.78
CA ILE A 105 -3.67 -9.13 7.22
C ILE A 105 -3.24 -10.54 7.70
N PHE A 106 -1.95 -10.77 7.88
CA PHE A 106 -1.40 -12.04 8.37
C PHE A 106 -1.42 -12.23 9.90
N ARG A 107 -1.86 -11.24 10.66
CA ARG A 107 -1.83 -11.28 12.13
C ARG A 107 -0.46 -11.65 12.72
N GLY A 108 0.56 -10.84 12.40
CA GLY A 108 1.73 -10.68 13.26
C GLY A 108 2.81 -11.77 13.22
N ARG A 109 2.86 -12.62 12.22
CA ARG A 109 3.98 -13.57 12.07
C ARG A 109 5.22 -13.01 11.35
N TRP A 110 5.13 -11.80 10.82
CA TRP A 110 6.19 -11.21 10.03
C TRP A 110 6.91 -10.12 10.83
N ALA A 111 8.21 -10.33 11.06
CA ALA A 111 9.07 -9.34 11.68
C ALA A 111 9.28 -8.12 10.75
N LYS A 112 9.76 -7.00 11.29
CA LYS A 112 10.15 -5.81 10.50
C LYS A 112 11.03 -6.15 9.30
N ASP A 113 11.84 -7.18 9.41
CA ASP A 113 12.80 -7.64 8.39
C ASP A 113 12.12 -8.20 7.13
N SER A 114 10.85 -8.60 7.21
CA SER A 114 10.12 -9.11 6.04
C SER A 114 9.74 -8.02 5.04
N PHE A 115 9.71 -6.73 5.45
CA PHE A 115 9.56 -5.62 4.52
C PHE A 115 10.78 -5.46 3.60
N GLU A 116 11.96 -5.83 4.08
CA GLU A 116 13.24 -5.77 3.33
C GLU A 116 13.50 -7.05 2.52
N SER A 117 12.51 -7.95 2.46
CA SER A 117 12.62 -9.19 1.68
C SER A 117 12.99 -8.88 0.22
N PRO A 118 14.01 -9.54 -0.33
CA PRO A 118 14.37 -9.39 -1.74
C PRO A 118 13.31 -9.95 -2.68
N CYS A 119 12.37 -10.75 -2.16
CA CYS A 119 11.32 -11.41 -2.93
C CYS A 119 9.96 -10.75 -2.71
N PRO A 120 9.08 -10.71 -3.73
CA PRO A 120 7.71 -10.29 -3.56
C PRO A 120 6.96 -11.24 -2.63
N ASN A 121 6.13 -10.67 -1.76
CA ASN A 121 5.20 -11.40 -0.92
C ASN A 121 3.77 -11.19 -1.42
N HIS A 122 2.98 -12.24 -1.50
CA HIS A 122 1.59 -12.11 -1.82
C HIS A 122 0.69 -12.98 -0.93
N ILE A 123 -0.51 -12.48 -0.73
CA ILE A 123 -1.60 -13.15 -0.02
C ILE A 123 -2.77 -13.17 -0.96
N SER A 124 -3.36 -14.34 -1.16
CA SER A 124 -4.59 -14.48 -1.92
C SER A 124 -5.55 -15.41 -1.17
N ASN A 125 -6.80 -14.99 -1.02
CA ASN A 125 -7.89 -15.78 -0.47
C ASN A 125 -9.22 -15.31 -1.05
N GLN A 126 -10.33 -15.90 -0.62
CA GLN A 126 -11.68 -15.54 -1.09
C GLN A 126 -12.09 -14.09 -0.85
N GLU A 127 -11.37 -13.33 -0.01
CA GLU A 127 -11.66 -11.92 0.29
C GLU A 127 -10.86 -10.95 -0.57
N GLY A 128 -9.80 -11.42 -1.23
CA GLY A 128 -8.99 -10.59 -2.11
C GLY A 128 -7.53 -11.00 -2.24
N LEU A 129 -6.77 -10.11 -2.82
CA LEU A 129 -5.34 -10.23 -3.08
C LEU A 129 -4.59 -9.06 -2.46
N SER A 130 -3.48 -9.34 -1.79
CA SER A 130 -2.50 -8.31 -1.38
C SER A 130 -1.12 -8.69 -1.87
N LEU A 131 -0.45 -7.77 -2.54
CA LEU A 131 0.91 -7.92 -3.06
C LEU A 131 1.80 -6.83 -2.44
N LEU A 132 2.95 -7.22 -1.94
CA LEU A 132 3.98 -6.30 -1.45
C LEU A 132 5.36 -6.71 -1.94
N TRP A 133 6.12 -5.76 -2.47
CA TRP A 133 7.52 -5.93 -2.82
C TRP A 133 8.34 -4.71 -2.44
N SER A 134 9.43 -4.91 -1.70
CA SER A 134 10.31 -3.84 -1.20
C SER A 134 10.91 -2.97 -2.30
N LYS A 135 11.01 -3.48 -3.54
CA LYS A 135 11.44 -2.71 -4.73
C LYS A 135 10.42 -1.66 -5.21
N GLY A 136 9.36 -1.42 -4.48
CA GLY A 136 8.44 -0.31 -4.74
C GLY A 136 7.07 -0.72 -5.28
N VAL A 137 6.63 -1.95 -5.03
CA VAL A 137 5.29 -2.41 -5.45
C VAL A 137 4.45 -2.72 -4.22
N GLY A 138 3.25 -2.14 -4.16
CA GLY A 138 2.21 -2.48 -3.20
C GLY A 138 0.86 -2.45 -3.90
N ALA A 139 0.09 -3.51 -3.79
CA ALA A 139 -1.25 -3.61 -4.35
C ALA A 139 -2.20 -4.37 -3.43
N LEU A 140 -3.42 -3.86 -3.32
CA LEU A 140 -4.52 -4.50 -2.60
C LEU A 140 -5.74 -4.52 -3.51
N VAL A 141 -6.28 -5.70 -3.74
CA VAL A 141 -7.49 -5.90 -4.55
C VAL A 141 -8.48 -6.69 -3.71
N THR A 142 -9.66 -6.16 -3.47
CA THR A 142 -10.71 -6.82 -2.72
C THR A 142 -11.59 -7.68 -3.65
N LYS A 143 -12.35 -8.61 -3.07
CA LYS A 143 -13.32 -9.43 -3.83
C LYS A 143 -14.35 -8.60 -4.58
N ASP A 144 -14.68 -7.41 -4.08
CA ASP A 144 -15.68 -6.56 -4.71
C ASP A 144 -15.22 -6.08 -6.09
N PHE A 145 -13.92 -5.82 -6.27
CA PHE A 145 -13.36 -5.51 -7.58
C PHE A 145 -13.62 -6.63 -8.60
N PHE A 146 -13.47 -7.88 -8.21
CA PHE A 146 -13.66 -9.01 -9.12
C PHE A 146 -15.12 -9.19 -9.55
N ARG A 147 -16.08 -8.71 -8.74
CA ARG A 147 -17.52 -8.73 -9.07
C ARG A 147 -17.87 -7.71 -10.17
N GLU A 148 -17.08 -6.67 -10.32
CA GLU A 148 -17.25 -5.64 -11.34
C GLU A 148 -16.68 -6.05 -12.70
N ILE A 149 -15.91 -7.14 -12.76
CA ILE A 149 -15.36 -7.66 -14.02
C ILE A 149 -16.47 -8.35 -14.78
N ASP A 150 -16.77 -7.85 -15.96
CA ASP A 150 -17.81 -8.34 -16.87
C ASP A 150 -17.30 -8.46 -18.32
N GLU A 151 -18.19 -8.79 -19.22
CA GLU A 151 -17.89 -8.92 -20.65
C GLU A 151 -17.37 -7.61 -21.29
N SER A 152 -17.77 -6.44 -20.76
CA SER A 152 -17.27 -5.14 -21.23
C SER A 152 -15.80 -4.97 -20.89
N THR A 153 -15.38 -5.44 -19.73
CA THR A 153 -13.96 -5.48 -19.33
C THR A 153 -13.15 -6.35 -20.29
N VAL A 154 -13.66 -7.52 -20.68
CA VAL A 154 -13.00 -8.42 -21.63
C VAL A 154 -12.86 -7.74 -23.00
N LYS A 155 -13.94 -7.14 -23.51
CA LYS A 155 -13.93 -6.39 -24.79
C LYS A 155 -12.93 -5.24 -24.81
N PHE A 156 -12.71 -4.58 -23.69
CA PHE A 156 -11.72 -3.51 -23.57
C PHE A 156 -10.30 -4.08 -23.46
N THR A 157 -10.11 -5.16 -22.70
CA THR A 157 -8.79 -5.69 -22.34
C THR A 157 -8.13 -6.46 -23.48
N VAL A 158 -8.90 -7.28 -24.24
CA VAL A 158 -8.34 -8.12 -25.31
C VAL A 158 -7.56 -7.31 -26.35
N PRO A 159 -8.09 -6.21 -26.93
CA PRO A 159 -7.34 -5.41 -27.87
C PRO A 159 -6.07 -4.77 -27.29
N LEU A 160 -6.06 -4.46 -26.00
CA LEU A 160 -4.87 -3.96 -25.33
C LEU A 160 -3.80 -5.05 -25.21
N LEU A 161 -4.18 -6.25 -24.75
CA LEU A 161 -3.26 -7.38 -24.65
C LEU A 161 -2.69 -7.78 -26.02
N GLU A 162 -3.50 -7.79 -27.07
CA GLU A 162 -3.02 -8.02 -28.45
C GLU A 162 -2.00 -6.98 -28.91
N ALA A 163 -2.20 -5.70 -28.55
CA ALA A 163 -1.23 -4.66 -28.83
C ALA A 163 0.08 -4.86 -28.07
N LEU A 164 0.02 -5.36 -26.83
CA LEU A 164 1.19 -5.62 -25.98
C LEU A 164 1.91 -6.94 -26.30
N ALA A 165 1.25 -7.88 -26.98
CA ALA A 165 1.83 -9.18 -27.31
C ALA A 165 2.97 -9.15 -28.34
N ASP A 166 3.19 -8.03 -29.01
CA ASP A 166 4.30 -7.82 -29.93
C ASP A 166 5.52 -7.26 -29.16
N LYS A 167 6.66 -7.93 -29.30
CA LYS A 167 7.89 -7.59 -28.58
C LYS A 167 8.36 -6.15 -28.86
N ASP A 168 8.29 -5.71 -30.12
CA ASP A 168 8.80 -4.39 -30.49
C ASP A 168 7.85 -3.29 -30.05
N ARG A 169 6.52 -3.51 -30.16
CA ARG A 169 5.53 -2.59 -29.59
C ARG A 169 5.69 -2.43 -28.08
N LEU A 170 5.96 -3.52 -27.34
CA LEU A 170 6.21 -3.44 -25.92
C LEU A 170 7.48 -2.63 -25.62
N LYS A 171 8.57 -2.83 -26.37
CA LYS A 171 9.79 -2.02 -26.24
C LYS A 171 9.56 -0.55 -26.52
N ILE A 172 8.77 -0.23 -27.57
CA ILE A 172 8.36 1.14 -27.90
C ILE A 172 7.63 1.78 -26.72
N LEU A 173 6.63 1.09 -26.15
CA LEU A 173 5.89 1.59 -24.99
C LEU A 173 6.78 1.84 -23.79
N LEU A 174 7.69 0.93 -23.48
CA LEU A 174 8.66 1.10 -22.36
C LEU A 174 9.60 2.29 -22.62
N ALA A 175 10.05 2.49 -23.86
CA ALA A 175 10.87 3.65 -24.21
C ALA A 175 10.11 4.96 -24.03
N ILE A 176 8.85 5.03 -24.48
CA ILE A 176 7.99 6.21 -24.31
C ILE A 176 7.69 6.46 -22.81
N ILE A 177 7.41 5.42 -22.00
CA ILE A 177 7.18 5.57 -20.55
C ILE A 177 8.40 6.18 -19.85
N SER A 178 9.60 5.81 -20.29
CA SER A 178 10.84 6.25 -19.64
C SER A 178 11.20 7.71 -19.92
N MET A 179 10.50 8.38 -20.84
CA MET A 179 10.77 9.74 -21.30
C MET A 179 9.46 10.53 -21.39
N SER A 180 9.50 11.81 -21.03
CA SER A 180 8.31 12.68 -21.10
C SER A 180 7.89 13.00 -22.54
N GLU A 181 8.86 13.12 -23.44
CA GLU A 181 8.71 13.33 -24.90
C GLU A 181 9.83 12.56 -25.60
N ILE A 182 9.52 11.85 -26.65
CA ILE A 182 10.50 11.13 -27.47
C ILE A 182 10.12 11.23 -28.94
N SER A 183 11.09 11.56 -29.79
CA SER A 183 10.93 11.64 -31.26
C SER A 183 11.10 10.25 -31.90
N ILE A 184 10.69 10.13 -33.15
CA ILE A 184 10.87 8.90 -33.95
C ILE A 184 12.34 8.52 -34.09
N TYR A 185 13.23 9.51 -34.31
CA TYR A 185 14.65 9.30 -34.41
C TYR A 185 15.28 8.73 -33.15
N GLU A 186 14.93 9.30 -31.98
CA GLU A 186 15.38 8.83 -30.69
C GLU A 186 14.86 7.42 -30.38
N LEU A 187 13.61 7.11 -30.77
CA LEU A 187 13.06 5.76 -30.64
C LEU A 187 13.80 4.76 -31.52
N ALA A 188 14.06 5.14 -32.82
CA ALA A 188 14.76 4.30 -33.77
C ALA A 188 16.19 3.99 -33.29
N GLU A 189 16.93 5.00 -32.87
CA GLU A 189 18.28 4.85 -32.33
C GLU A 189 18.30 3.97 -31.09
N ARG A 190 17.42 4.24 -30.12
CA ARG A 190 17.37 3.53 -28.83
C ARG A 190 16.97 2.07 -28.97
N LEU A 191 16.08 1.77 -29.91
CA LEU A 191 15.55 0.42 -30.09
C LEU A 191 16.27 -0.38 -31.18
N GLU A 192 17.21 0.27 -31.89
CA GLU A 192 17.94 -0.31 -33.03
C GLU A 192 16.96 -0.83 -34.09
N LEU A 193 15.92 -0.04 -34.40
CA LEU A 193 14.90 -0.34 -35.41
C LEU A 193 14.97 0.62 -36.54
N GLU A 194 14.68 0.14 -37.78
CA GLU A 194 14.47 0.98 -38.94
C GLU A 194 13.22 1.87 -38.75
N GLU A 195 13.28 3.14 -39.16
CA GLU A 195 12.19 4.11 -38.98
C GLU A 195 10.87 3.61 -39.56
N GLN A 196 10.90 3.00 -40.78
CA GLN A 196 9.69 2.48 -41.43
C GLN A 196 9.03 1.36 -40.58
N ALA A 197 9.81 0.44 -40.07
CA ALA A 197 9.30 -0.64 -39.18
C ALA A 197 8.73 -0.08 -37.86
N LEU A 198 9.36 0.99 -37.33
CA LEU A 198 8.91 1.68 -36.15
C LEU A 198 7.58 2.41 -36.41
N GLU A 199 7.42 3.09 -37.55
CA GLU A 199 6.17 3.75 -37.92
C GLU A 199 5.01 2.76 -38.02
N GLU A 200 5.19 1.61 -38.68
CA GLU A 200 4.18 0.55 -38.76
C GLU A 200 3.72 0.07 -37.37
N LYS A 201 4.66 -0.08 -36.39
CA LYS A 201 4.34 -0.48 -35.05
C LYS A 201 3.63 0.62 -34.25
N LEU A 202 4.05 1.88 -34.43
CA LEU A 202 3.43 3.05 -33.82
C LEU A 202 2.01 3.28 -34.35
N GLU A 203 1.76 3.11 -35.64
CA GLU A 203 0.41 3.23 -36.21
C GLU A 203 -0.61 2.34 -35.49
N VAL A 204 -0.25 1.10 -35.17
CA VAL A 204 -1.13 0.20 -34.39
C VAL A 204 -1.45 0.76 -33.00
N LEU A 205 -0.44 1.29 -32.32
CA LEU A 205 -0.60 1.86 -30.99
C LEU A 205 -1.41 3.17 -31.01
N ILE A 206 -1.20 4.00 -32.03
CA ILE A 206 -1.94 5.25 -32.24
C ILE A 206 -3.39 4.97 -32.61
N HIS A 207 -3.63 4.03 -33.55
CA HIS A 207 -4.99 3.65 -33.95
C HIS A 207 -5.81 3.15 -32.74
N ARG A 208 -5.17 2.43 -31.80
CA ARG A 208 -5.79 1.96 -30.55
C ARG A 208 -5.81 3.01 -29.45
N LYS A 209 -5.35 4.23 -29.72
CA LYS A 209 -5.28 5.35 -28.77
C LYS A 209 -4.45 5.04 -27.49
N ILE A 210 -3.53 4.09 -27.58
CA ILE A 210 -2.58 3.77 -26.49
C ILE A 210 -1.46 4.81 -26.49
N VAL A 211 -1.05 5.26 -27.68
CA VAL A 211 -0.05 6.31 -27.88
C VAL A 211 -0.69 7.47 -28.64
N PHE A 212 -0.32 8.67 -28.30
CA PHE A 212 -0.64 9.90 -29.02
C PHE A 212 0.59 10.47 -29.69
N GLU A 213 0.40 11.00 -30.91
CA GLU A 213 1.36 11.82 -31.61
C GLU A 213 1.09 13.29 -31.27
N GLU A 214 2.12 14.03 -30.90
CA GLU A 214 2.05 15.45 -30.60
C GLU A 214 3.17 16.19 -31.38
N ILE A 215 2.98 17.47 -31.63
CA ILE A 215 4.06 18.34 -32.13
C ILE A 215 4.77 18.90 -30.90
N SER A 216 6.05 18.58 -30.75
CA SER A 216 6.83 19.07 -29.64
C SER A 216 6.90 20.60 -29.57
N LYS A 217 6.84 21.14 -28.38
CA LYS A 217 7.13 22.56 -28.14
C LYS A 217 8.59 22.92 -28.48
N HIS A 218 9.48 21.94 -28.47
CA HIS A 218 10.85 22.06 -28.92
C HIS A 218 10.91 21.81 -30.41
N LYS A 219 10.97 22.87 -31.21
CA LYS A 219 10.96 22.83 -32.68
C LYS A 219 11.95 21.83 -33.32
N ALA A 220 13.03 21.52 -32.62
CA ALA A 220 14.06 20.58 -33.08
C ALA A 220 13.62 19.12 -33.08
N LEU A 221 12.65 18.75 -32.22
CA LEU A 221 12.18 17.37 -32.07
C LEU A 221 11.09 16.97 -33.08
N GLY A 222 10.39 17.95 -33.66
CA GLY A 222 9.30 17.69 -34.60
C GLY A 222 8.13 16.94 -33.95
N LYS A 223 7.79 15.78 -34.49
CA LYS A 223 6.76 14.89 -33.93
C LYS A 223 7.32 14.11 -32.78
N THR A 224 6.55 14.06 -31.69
CA THR A 224 6.87 13.29 -30.47
C THR A 224 5.69 12.40 -30.11
N TYR A 225 5.99 11.37 -29.32
CA TYR A 225 5.03 10.34 -28.93
C TYR A 225 4.89 10.31 -27.41
N LYS A 226 3.65 10.18 -26.95
CA LYS A 226 3.29 10.04 -25.54
C LYS A 226 2.30 8.92 -25.33
N ILE A 227 2.37 8.25 -24.19
CA ILE A 227 1.34 7.31 -23.79
C ILE A 227 0.10 8.08 -23.33
N ASN A 228 -1.05 7.59 -23.72
CA ASN A 228 -2.32 8.05 -23.19
C ASN A 228 -2.38 7.81 -21.68
N ASP A 229 -2.68 8.85 -20.91
CA ASP A 229 -2.70 8.82 -19.45
C ASP A 229 -3.60 7.69 -18.87
N MET A 230 -4.69 7.35 -19.57
CA MET A 230 -5.56 6.22 -19.18
C MET A 230 -4.80 4.89 -19.14
N TYR A 231 -3.86 4.67 -20.06
CA TYR A 231 -3.10 3.42 -20.16
C TYR A 231 -1.78 3.47 -19.40
N HIS A 232 -1.22 4.65 -19.17
CA HIS A 232 0.10 4.82 -18.54
C HIS A 232 0.17 4.10 -17.19
N THR A 233 -0.74 4.44 -16.28
CA THR A 233 -0.78 3.83 -14.93
C THR A 233 -1.02 2.32 -15.00
N GLY A 234 -1.95 1.87 -15.85
CA GLY A 234 -2.24 0.45 -16.04
C GLY A 234 -1.06 -0.33 -16.58
N LEU A 235 -0.35 0.22 -17.59
CA LEU A 235 0.85 -0.40 -18.15
C LEU A 235 1.97 -0.51 -17.11
N CYS A 236 2.24 0.54 -16.36
CA CYS A 236 3.24 0.52 -15.28
C CYS A 236 2.89 -0.54 -14.23
N LEU A 237 1.62 -0.65 -13.85
CA LEU A 237 1.16 -1.65 -12.88
C LEU A 237 1.30 -3.08 -13.42
N ILE A 238 0.88 -3.33 -14.67
CA ILE A 238 1.03 -4.64 -15.31
C ILE A 238 2.51 -5.04 -15.36
N MET A 239 3.39 -4.14 -15.78
CA MET A 239 4.83 -4.41 -15.84
C MET A 239 5.41 -4.69 -14.46
N ALA A 240 5.01 -3.94 -13.44
CA ALA A 240 5.43 -4.17 -12.07
C ALA A 240 4.98 -5.56 -11.57
N ILE A 241 3.74 -5.96 -11.84
CA ILE A 241 3.21 -7.28 -11.45
C ILE A 241 3.95 -8.41 -12.18
N LEU A 242 4.15 -8.28 -13.50
CA LEU A 242 4.86 -9.28 -14.28
C LEU A 242 6.32 -9.45 -13.82
N GLU A 243 7.00 -8.37 -13.47
CA GLU A 243 8.34 -8.41 -12.93
C GLU A 243 8.40 -9.10 -11.56
N THR A 244 7.41 -8.85 -10.68
CA THR A 244 7.32 -9.55 -9.39
C THR A 244 7.13 -11.06 -9.59
N THR A 245 6.34 -11.46 -10.58
CA THR A 245 6.09 -12.88 -10.90
C THR A 245 7.36 -13.54 -11.43
N ARG A 246 8.08 -12.87 -12.33
CA ARG A 246 9.34 -13.38 -12.90
C ARG A 246 10.41 -13.64 -11.83
N GLU A 247 10.58 -12.72 -10.88
CA GLU A 247 11.54 -12.90 -9.78
C GLU A 247 11.06 -13.93 -8.75
N GLY A 248 9.75 -14.05 -8.53
CA GLY A 248 9.16 -15.05 -7.64
C GLY A 248 9.43 -16.49 -8.09
N GLU A 249 9.46 -16.74 -9.38
CA GLU A 249 9.81 -18.06 -9.93
C GLU A 249 11.25 -18.48 -9.63
N VAL A 250 12.17 -17.52 -9.56
CA VAL A 250 13.60 -17.77 -9.31
C VAL A 250 13.88 -18.02 -7.84
N HIS A 251 13.10 -17.47 -6.92
CA HIS A 251 13.39 -17.48 -5.49
C HIS A 251 12.40 -18.23 -4.60
N GLY A 252 11.34 -18.76 -5.16
CA GLY A 252 10.53 -19.83 -4.54
C GLY A 252 9.78 -19.46 -3.26
N ILE A 253 9.43 -18.20 -2.99
CA ILE A 253 8.64 -17.86 -1.81
C ILE A 253 7.36 -17.16 -2.24
N SER A 254 6.36 -17.97 -2.44
CA SER A 254 4.99 -17.54 -2.50
C SER A 254 4.28 -18.05 -1.24
N CYS A 255 3.91 -17.17 -0.34
CA CYS A 255 2.99 -17.51 0.73
C CYS A 255 1.56 -17.42 0.20
N CYS A 256 1.12 -18.43 -0.52
CA CYS A 256 -0.29 -18.58 -0.88
C CYS A 256 -1.05 -19.17 0.31
N MET A 257 -1.90 -18.38 0.92
CA MET A 257 -2.88 -18.86 1.91
C MET A 257 -4.25 -19.09 1.24
N GLY A 258 -4.31 -20.09 0.39
CA GLY A 258 -5.53 -20.51 -0.31
C GLY A 258 -5.80 -19.70 -1.59
N TYR A 259 -6.20 -20.39 -2.63
CA TYR A 259 -6.78 -19.76 -3.82
C TYR A 259 -8.24 -19.44 -3.51
N GLY A 260 -8.63 -18.18 -3.63
CA GLY A 260 -10.04 -17.80 -3.55
C GLY A 260 -10.70 -17.94 -4.90
N ASP A 261 -11.94 -18.47 -4.90
CA ASP A 261 -12.82 -18.35 -6.05
C ASP A 261 -13.32 -16.90 -6.11
N TYR A 262 -12.81 -16.14 -7.06
CA TYR A 262 -13.27 -14.77 -7.28
C TYR A 262 -14.52 -14.79 -8.15
N PRO A 263 -15.61 -14.17 -7.72
CA PRO A 263 -16.84 -14.10 -8.50
C PRO A 263 -16.69 -13.14 -9.68
N VAL A 264 -16.29 -13.66 -10.83
CA VAL A 264 -16.20 -12.90 -12.08
C VAL A 264 -17.46 -13.16 -12.90
N ASN A 265 -18.12 -12.10 -13.36
CA ASN A 265 -19.36 -12.17 -14.14
C ASN A 265 -19.07 -12.18 -15.66
N ILE A 266 -18.50 -13.26 -16.18
CA ILE A 266 -18.25 -13.48 -17.61
C ILE A 266 -19.08 -14.63 -18.17
#